data_2cbb965c5ccf5157fd59074f7284966a
#
_entry.id   2cbb965c5ccf5157fd59074f7284966a
#
_cell.length_a   1.000
_cell.length_b   1.000
_cell.length_c   1.000
_cell.angle_alpha   90.00
_cell.angle_beta   90.00
_cell.angle_gamma   90.00
#
_symmetry.space_group_name_H-M   'P 1'
#
loop_
_entity.id
_entity.type
_entity.pdbx_description
1 polymer ?
#
loop_
_entity_poly.entity_id
_entity_poly.type
_entity_poly.pdbx_seq_one_letter_code
_entity_poly.pdbx_strand_id
1 'polypeptide(L)'
;HPLKPQIALTIFLLFICLVATSSFAQVGIGTGSDAPNSSSMLEIQSNSKGVLIPRMLSVQRNGISSPADGLLVYDTDTDSFWYAQDNAWKELVVGGGSFAGNIKIGDGTNNTYIESDGSLSYQGSATRWDDLKVPVNSLKIKGTVDEAKWDVFIGSTALLWFENNKSQDVVFTLQMPHAWKEGSDIFPHVHWTTGKNGSGSAPGSDTVEWNLEYSWASVGEVFPGTTINTKSTVAAPNTGDGHVALKEHVITPLGSIAGTFEGVKKTLSSMLVCRLYRSASDSYGGDAGLLEIDFHYEIDSDGSRQEYTK
;
A
#
# COMPACT_ATOMS: atom_id res chain seq x y z
N HIS A 1 -69.60 29.71 50.41
CA HIS A 1 -70.57 28.72 49.93
C HIS A 1 -69.83 27.45 49.56
N PRO A 2 -70.19 26.28 50.10
CA PRO A 2 -69.59 25.02 49.69
C PRO A 2 -70.01 24.74 48.21
N LEU A 3 -69.05 24.37 47.38
CA LEU A 3 -69.28 23.96 45.99
C LEU A 3 -70.28 22.83 45.96
N LYS A 4 -71.25 22.94 45.09
CA LYS A 4 -72.22 21.82 44.93
C LYS A 4 -71.51 20.55 44.56
N PRO A 5 -71.89 19.37 45.15
CA PRO A 5 -71.14 18.11 44.98
C PRO A 5 -70.94 17.69 43.50
N GLN A 6 -71.86 18.08 42.63
CA GLN A 6 -71.71 17.83 41.19
C GLN A 6 -70.56 18.59 40.55
N ILE A 7 -70.29 19.86 41.00
CA ILE A 7 -69.20 20.69 40.47
C ILE A 7 -67.86 20.14 41.01
N ALA A 8 -67.80 19.69 42.27
CA ALA A 8 -66.61 19.07 42.84
C ALA A 8 -66.24 17.75 42.13
N LEU A 9 -67.26 16.91 41.77
CA LEU A 9 -67.06 15.70 41.00
C LEU A 9 -66.58 15.94 39.57
N THR A 10 -67.14 16.97 38.91
CA THR A 10 -66.69 17.36 37.54
C THR A 10 -65.25 17.89 37.54
N ILE A 11 -64.86 18.71 38.53
CA ILE A 11 -63.50 19.17 38.66
C ILE A 11 -62.52 18.02 38.98
N PHE A 12 -62.93 17.05 39.80
CA PHE A 12 -62.14 15.88 40.12
C PHE A 12 -61.94 14.97 38.92
N LEU A 13 -63.00 14.74 38.12
CA LEU A 13 -62.93 14.01 36.85
C LEU A 13 -62.10 14.74 35.79
N LEU A 14 -62.19 16.08 35.74
CA LEU A 14 -61.36 16.88 34.81
C LEU A 14 -59.88 16.83 35.22
N PHE A 15 -59.58 16.82 36.54
CA PHE A 15 -58.23 16.69 37.06
C PHE A 15 -57.62 15.30 36.82
N ILE A 16 -58.41 14.21 36.85
CA ILE A 16 -57.99 12.87 36.48
C ILE A 16 -57.68 12.80 34.98
N CYS A 17 -58.45 13.44 34.12
CA CYS A 17 -58.17 13.50 32.65
C CYS A 17 -56.95 14.36 32.31
N LEU A 18 -56.53 15.35 33.13
CA LEU A 18 -55.34 16.17 32.87
C LEU A 18 -54.04 15.52 33.25
N VAL A 19 -54.05 14.38 33.94
CA VAL A 19 -52.84 13.60 34.32
C VAL A 19 -52.67 12.39 33.39
N ALA A 20 -53.08 12.52 32.11
CA ALA A 20 -52.66 11.58 31.08
C ALA A 20 -51.19 11.83 30.77
N THR A 21 -50.30 11.33 31.63
CA THR A 21 -48.88 11.21 31.28
C THR A 21 -48.75 10.30 30.10
N SER A 22 -48.08 10.77 29.06
CA SER A 22 -47.70 9.93 27.91
C SER A 22 -46.87 8.78 28.47
N SER A 23 -47.49 7.62 28.63
CA SER A 23 -46.79 6.40 29.03
C SER A 23 -46.04 5.88 27.81
N PHE A 24 -44.74 6.15 27.74
CA PHE A 24 -43.87 5.46 26.78
C PHE A 24 -43.73 4.03 27.28
N ALA A 25 -44.37 3.08 26.61
CA ALA A 25 -44.29 1.68 26.96
C ALA A 25 -42.99 1.09 26.43
N GLN A 26 -41.96 1.05 27.27
CA GLN A 26 -40.76 0.22 27.04
C GLN A 26 -41.07 -1.21 27.51
N VAL A 27 -40.53 -2.20 26.77
CA VAL A 27 -40.65 -3.62 27.16
C VAL A 27 -39.34 -4.13 27.70
N GLY A 28 -39.32 -4.48 28.99
CA GLY A 28 -38.21 -5.17 29.63
C GLY A 28 -38.53 -6.65 29.83
N ILE A 29 -37.67 -7.55 29.40
CA ILE A 29 -37.73 -8.98 29.70
C ILE A 29 -36.46 -9.35 30.50
N GLY A 30 -36.62 -9.68 31.79
CA GLY A 30 -35.46 -9.98 32.60
C GLY A 30 -35.86 -10.49 33.97
N THR A 31 -34.88 -10.85 34.81
CA THR A 31 -35.05 -11.31 36.20
C THR A 31 -34.95 -10.18 37.23
N GLY A 32 -34.66 -8.97 36.81
CA GLY A 32 -34.52 -7.81 37.68
C GLY A 32 -35.77 -6.93 37.71
N SER A 33 -35.86 -6.04 38.70
CA SER A 33 -36.89 -5.01 38.84
C SER A 33 -36.51 -3.67 38.19
N ASP A 34 -35.39 -3.61 37.50
CA ASP A 34 -34.87 -2.37 36.92
C ASP A 34 -35.65 -1.99 35.67
N ALA A 35 -35.93 -0.72 35.54
CA ALA A 35 -36.55 -0.20 34.33
C ALA A 35 -35.60 -0.37 33.11
N PRO A 36 -36.14 -0.65 31.90
CA PRO A 36 -35.33 -0.74 30.71
C PRO A 36 -34.50 0.54 30.47
N ASN A 37 -33.34 0.38 29.83
CA ASN A 37 -32.52 1.55 29.46
C ASN A 37 -33.33 2.56 28.67
N SER A 38 -33.22 3.85 29.01
CA SER A 38 -34.03 4.92 28.43
C SER A 38 -33.93 5.05 26.90
N SER A 39 -32.88 4.46 26.29
CA SER A 39 -32.65 4.45 24.83
C SER A 39 -33.21 3.20 24.15
N SER A 40 -33.76 2.21 24.90
CA SER A 40 -34.31 0.97 24.35
C SER A 40 -35.83 0.93 24.39
N MET A 41 -36.47 0.44 23.35
CA MET A 41 -37.90 0.11 23.34
C MET A 41 -38.14 -1.34 23.82
N LEU A 42 -37.17 -2.22 23.59
CA LEU A 42 -37.12 -3.58 24.08
C LEU A 42 -35.73 -3.84 24.69
N GLU A 43 -35.69 -4.25 25.94
CA GLU A 43 -34.47 -4.70 26.60
C GLU A 43 -34.67 -6.10 27.15
N ILE A 44 -33.71 -7.00 26.87
CA ILE A 44 -33.73 -8.39 27.36
C ILE A 44 -32.48 -8.64 28.20
N GLN A 45 -32.65 -8.86 29.50
CA GLN A 45 -31.55 -9.08 30.44
C GLN A 45 -31.57 -10.53 30.95
N SER A 46 -30.47 -11.25 30.74
CA SER A 46 -30.29 -12.61 31.27
C SER A 46 -28.80 -12.94 31.37
N ASN A 47 -28.43 -13.63 32.45
CA ASN A 47 -27.08 -14.18 32.67
C ASN A 47 -26.93 -15.63 32.16
N SER A 48 -28.02 -16.26 31.69
CA SER A 48 -28.04 -17.68 31.31
C SER A 48 -28.85 -18.01 30.05
N LYS A 49 -29.55 -17.05 29.47
CA LYS A 49 -30.38 -17.24 28.27
C LYS A 49 -30.13 -16.14 27.25
N GLY A 50 -30.24 -16.47 25.96
CA GLY A 50 -30.17 -15.53 24.85
C GLY A 50 -31.51 -15.27 24.19
N VAL A 51 -31.48 -14.58 23.07
CA VAL A 51 -32.64 -14.34 22.21
C VAL A 51 -32.52 -15.24 20.98
N LEU A 52 -33.59 -16.02 20.73
CA LEU A 52 -33.78 -16.71 19.46
C LEU A 52 -34.58 -15.79 18.53
N ILE A 53 -33.95 -15.23 17.53
CA ILE A 53 -34.64 -14.54 16.45
C ILE A 53 -35.30 -15.57 15.51
N PRO A 54 -36.19 -15.15 14.60
CA PRO A 54 -36.81 -16.05 13.63
C PRO A 54 -35.73 -16.85 12.87
N ARG A 55 -35.90 -18.17 12.86
CA ARG A 55 -35.01 -19.14 12.19
C ARG A 55 -35.73 -19.70 11.00
N MET A 56 -35.09 -19.70 9.83
CA MET A 56 -35.71 -20.12 8.57
C MET A 56 -34.68 -20.59 7.53
N LEU A 57 -35.15 -21.34 6.55
CA LEU A 57 -34.34 -21.73 5.39
C LEU A 57 -34.07 -20.53 4.46
N SER A 58 -33.00 -20.58 3.67
CA SER A 58 -32.68 -19.57 2.67
C SER A 58 -33.84 -19.27 1.72
N VAL A 59 -34.56 -20.28 1.31
CA VAL A 59 -35.73 -20.11 0.43
C VAL A 59 -36.88 -19.32 1.12
N GLN A 60 -37.07 -19.52 2.41
CA GLN A 60 -38.06 -18.79 3.21
C GLN A 60 -37.63 -17.35 3.44
N ARG A 61 -36.37 -17.11 3.79
CA ARG A 61 -35.79 -15.77 3.92
C ARG A 61 -35.94 -14.97 2.61
N ASN A 62 -35.57 -15.58 1.49
CA ASN A 62 -35.70 -14.94 0.17
C ASN A 62 -37.15 -14.75 -0.29
N GLY A 63 -38.09 -15.50 0.28
CA GLY A 63 -39.53 -15.37 0.04
C GLY A 63 -40.18 -14.19 0.78
N ILE A 64 -39.50 -13.53 1.71
CA ILE A 64 -39.99 -12.32 2.37
C ILE A 64 -39.91 -11.17 1.36
N SER A 65 -41.07 -10.75 0.84
CA SER A 65 -41.14 -9.65 -0.14
C SER A 65 -40.95 -8.31 0.57
N SER A 66 -40.13 -7.43 -0.03
CA SER A 66 -39.83 -6.09 0.49
C SER A 66 -39.51 -6.08 1.98
N PRO A 67 -38.44 -6.81 2.41
CA PRO A 67 -38.09 -6.87 3.81
C PRO A 67 -37.70 -5.46 4.30
N ALA A 68 -38.23 -5.09 5.48
CA ALA A 68 -37.87 -3.81 6.08
C ALA A 68 -36.40 -3.74 6.44
N ASP A 69 -35.77 -2.59 6.24
CA ASP A 69 -34.38 -2.37 6.64
C ASP A 69 -34.17 -2.63 8.15
N GLY A 70 -33.13 -3.39 8.47
CA GLY A 70 -32.83 -3.81 9.83
C GLY A 70 -33.58 -5.08 10.29
N LEU A 71 -34.42 -5.69 9.46
CA LEU A 71 -35.04 -6.98 9.76
C LEU A 71 -33.95 -8.04 9.91
N LEU A 72 -33.92 -8.75 11.03
CA LEU A 72 -32.90 -9.73 11.38
C LEU A 72 -33.48 -11.15 11.42
N VAL A 73 -32.81 -12.10 10.78
CA VAL A 73 -33.17 -13.52 10.77
C VAL A 73 -31.91 -14.39 10.92
N TYR A 74 -32.10 -15.63 11.37
CA TYR A 74 -31.08 -16.66 11.32
C TYR A 74 -31.40 -17.66 10.21
N ASP A 75 -30.53 -17.77 9.23
CA ASP A 75 -30.69 -18.70 8.11
C ASP A 75 -30.05 -20.05 8.48
N THR A 76 -30.88 -21.10 8.47
CA THR A 76 -30.47 -22.45 8.88
C THR A 76 -29.77 -23.24 7.79
N ASP A 77 -29.81 -22.82 6.54
CA ASP A 77 -29.07 -23.45 5.45
C ASP A 77 -27.61 -22.95 5.41
N THR A 78 -27.38 -21.69 5.81
CA THR A 78 -26.06 -21.06 5.85
C THR A 78 -25.47 -21.02 7.26
N ASP A 79 -26.24 -21.40 8.30
CA ASP A 79 -25.87 -21.29 9.71
C ASP A 79 -25.38 -19.90 10.12
N SER A 80 -26.02 -18.85 9.60
CA SER A 80 -25.59 -17.46 9.78
C SER A 80 -26.75 -16.49 10.01
N PHE A 81 -26.42 -15.32 10.60
CA PHE A 81 -27.36 -14.23 10.75
C PHE A 81 -27.42 -13.38 9.49
N TRP A 82 -28.64 -12.97 9.11
CA TRP A 82 -28.89 -12.11 7.96
C TRP A 82 -29.75 -10.92 8.36
N TYR A 83 -29.45 -9.76 7.78
CA TYR A 83 -30.26 -8.56 7.95
C TYR A 83 -30.67 -7.97 6.60
N ALA A 84 -31.83 -7.33 6.57
CA ALA A 84 -32.29 -6.63 5.38
C ALA A 84 -31.76 -5.20 5.33
N GLN A 85 -31.28 -4.77 4.19
CA GLN A 85 -30.89 -3.40 3.88
C GLN A 85 -31.06 -3.12 2.39
N ASP A 86 -31.65 -1.96 2.07
CA ASP A 86 -31.90 -1.55 0.67
C ASP A 86 -32.66 -2.61 -0.14
N ASN A 87 -33.68 -3.19 0.47
CA ASN A 87 -34.51 -4.27 -0.09
C ASN A 87 -33.73 -5.54 -0.49
N ALA A 88 -32.54 -5.74 0.09
CA ALA A 88 -31.70 -6.91 -0.13
C ALA A 88 -31.29 -7.54 1.20
N TRP A 89 -31.07 -8.85 1.18
CA TRP A 89 -30.51 -9.57 2.34
C TRP A 89 -28.99 -9.52 2.33
N LYS A 90 -28.42 -9.15 3.46
CA LYS A 90 -26.98 -9.13 3.71
C LYS A 90 -26.63 -10.03 4.87
N GLU A 91 -25.61 -10.86 4.72
CA GLU A 91 -25.12 -11.69 5.79
C GLU A 91 -24.40 -10.84 6.83
N LEU A 92 -24.71 -11.06 8.11
CA LEU A 92 -23.98 -10.46 9.21
C LEU A 92 -22.70 -11.28 9.45
N VAL A 93 -21.63 -10.88 8.79
CA VAL A 93 -20.34 -11.56 8.93
C VAL A 93 -19.71 -11.18 10.27
N VAL A 94 -19.55 -12.18 11.17
CA VAL A 94 -18.86 -12.00 12.46
C VAL A 94 -17.38 -12.30 12.23
N GLY A 95 -16.50 -11.38 12.59
CA GLY A 95 -15.05 -11.58 12.43
C GLY A 95 -14.56 -12.88 13.07
N GLY A 96 -13.94 -13.76 12.26
CA GLY A 96 -13.42 -15.08 12.65
C GLY A 96 -13.94 -16.27 11.84
N GLY A 97 -14.92 -16.06 10.94
CA GLY A 97 -15.36 -17.05 9.96
C GLY A 97 -14.47 -17.08 8.73
N SER A 98 -14.45 -18.21 8.01
CA SER A 98 -13.88 -18.26 6.65
C SER A 98 -14.74 -17.38 5.74
N PHE A 99 -14.14 -16.36 5.13
CA PHE A 99 -14.80 -15.60 4.08
C PHE A 99 -14.74 -16.44 2.80
N ALA A 100 -15.89 -16.84 2.26
CA ALA A 100 -15.96 -17.56 0.99
C ALA A 100 -15.91 -16.55 -0.19
N GLY A 101 -14.93 -15.66 -0.20
CA GLY A 101 -14.77 -14.63 -1.23
C GLY A 101 -13.67 -13.64 -0.88
N ASN A 102 -13.40 -12.71 -1.77
CA ASN A 102 -12.41 -11.67 -1.56
C ASN A 102 -12.93 -10.63 -0.56
N ILE A 103 -12.10 -10.23 0.40
CA ILE A 103 -12.37 -9.10 1.29
C ILE A 103 -11.78 -7.85 0.65
N LYS A 104 -12.61 -6.85 0.45
CA LYS A 104 -12.20 -5.56 -0.10
C LYS A 104 -12.20 -4.49 1.00
N ILE A 105 -11.05 -3.85 1.18
CA ILE A 105 -10.89 -2.73 2.12
C ILE A 105 -10.46 -1.50 1.31
N GLY A 106 -11.26 -0.44 1.30
CA GLY A 106 -10.98 0.79 0.58
C GLY A 106 -12.23 1.54 0.10
N ASP A 107 -12.05 2.54 -0.77
CA ASP A 107 -13.08 3.49 -1.20
C ASP A 107 -13.75 3.16 -2.54
N GLY A 108 -13.49 1.99 -3.10
CA GLY A 108 -14.01 1.56 -4.41
C GLY A 108 -12.99 1.69 -5.54
N THR A 109 -12.11 2.67 -5.52
CA THR A 109 -11.04 2.90 -6.51
C THR A 109 -9.67 2.49 -5.94
N ASN A 110 -9.45 2.82 -4.68
CA ASN A 110 -8.20 2.56 -3.95
C ASN A 110 -8.45 1.46 -2.93
N ASN A 111 -7.97 0.25 -3.20
CA ASN A 111 -8.36 -0.92 -2.42
C ASN A 111 -7.19 -1.85 -2.13
N THR A 112 -7.23 -2.46 -0.96
CA THR A 112 -6.52 -3.69 -0.64
C THR A 112 -7.51 -4.84 -0.67
N TYR A 113 -7.20 -5.90 -1.38
CA TYR A 113 -7.95 -7.14 -1.39
C TYR A 113 -7.20 -8.20 -0.59
N ILE A 114 -7.94 -8.94 0.23
CA ILE A 114 -7.54 -10.25 0.69
C ILE A 114 -8.29 -11.23 -0.21
N GLU A 115 -7.58 -11.90 -1.08
CA GLU A 115 -8.17 -12.84 -2.03
C GLU A 115 -8.70 -14.09 -1.31
N SER A 116 -9.58 -14.84 -1.94
CA SER A 116 -10.18 -16.04 -1.33
C SER A 116 -9.15 -17.12 -0.92
N ASP A 117 -7.97 -17.07 -1.48
CA ASP A 117 -6.84 -17.94 -1.16
C ASP A 117 -5.89 -17.38 -0.09
N GLY A 118 -6.18 -16.16 0.42
CA GLY A 118 -5.43 -15.47 1.46
C GLY A 118 -4.29 -14.57 0.93
N SER A 119 -4.04 -14.49 -0.38
CA SER A 119 -3.07 -13.56 -0.96
C SER A 119 -3.57 -12.11 -0.90
N LEU A 120 -2.64 -11.16 -1.00
CA LEU A 120 -2.96 -9.73 -0.98
C LEU A 120 -2.76 -9.12 -2.37
N SER A 121 -3.71 -8.29 -2.80
CA SER A 121 -3.57 -7.44 -3.97
C SER A 121 -3.98 -5.99 -3.67
N TYR A 122 -3.41 -5.04 -4.43
CA TYR A 122 -3.56 -3.60 -4.20
C TYR A 122 -3.97 -2.90 -5.49
N GLN A 123 -4.93 -1.97 -5.40
CA GLN A 123 -5.43 -1.20 -6.54
C GLN A 123 -5.44 0.30 -6.24
N GLY A 124 -5.29 1.10 -7.30
CA GLY A 124 -5.25 2.55 -7.20
C GLY A 124 -4.11 3.03 -6.31
N SER A 125 -4.34 4.01 -5.46
CA SER A 125 -3.34 4.54 -4.52
C SER A 125 -3.03 3.62 -3.32
N ALA A 126 -3.66 2.44 -3.24
CA ALA A 126 -3.27 1.42 -2.27
C ALA A 126 -2.03 0.62 -2.71
N THR A 127 -1.61 0.72 -3.98
CA THR A 127 -0.31 0.22 -4.44
C THR A 127 0.83 0.88 -3.66
N ARG A 128 1.93 0.19 -3.53
CA ARG A 128 3.08 0.62 -2.74
C ARG A 128 4.32 0.67 -3.60
N TRP A 129 5.34 1.34 -3.10
CA TRP A 129 6.65 1.39 -3.73
C TRP A 129 7.66 0.62 -2.90
N ASP A 130 8.61 -0.02 -3.58
CA ASP A 130 9.73 -0.73 -2.97
C ASP A 130 10.97 -0.58 -3.86
N ASP A 131 12.15 -0.88 -3.31
CA ASP A 131 13.43 -0.75 -3.99
C ASP A 131 14.04 -2.11 -4.30
N LEU A 132 14.26 -2.38 -5.58
CA LEU A 132 15.05 -3.52 -6.01
C LEU A 132 16.53 -3.13 -5.99
N LYS A 133 17.20 -3.52 -4.93
CA LYS A 133 18.57 -3.12 -4.65
C LYS A 133 19.60 -4.00 -5.37
N VAL A 134 20.59 -3.34 -5.98
CA VAL A 134 21.77 -3.98 -6.56
C VAL A 134 22.99 -3.51 -5.78
N PRO A 135 23.38 -4.24 -4.72
CA PRO A 135 24.52 -3.87 -3.89
C PRO A 135 25.82 -3.82 -4.69
N VAL A 136 26.69 -2.89 -4.36
CA VAL A 136 27.94 -2.67 -5.09
C VAL A 136 28.84 -3.91 -5.18
N ASN A 137 28.77 -4.81 -4.19
CA ASN A 137 29.52 -6.08 -4.18
C ASN A 137 28.97 -7.15 -5.12
N SER A 138 27.77 -6.98 -5.68
CA SER A 138 27.19 -7.85 -6.71
C SER A 138 27.50 -7.40 -8.14
N LEU A 139 28.05 -6.20 -8.30
CA LEU A 139 28.45 -5.65 -9.59
C LEU A 139 29.69 -6.34 -10.14
N LYS A 140 29.80 -6.42 -11.46
CA LYS A 140 30.94 -7.00 -12.17
C LYS A 140 31.77 -5.91 -12.83
N ILE A 141 33.07 -5.97 -12.61
CA ILE A 141 34.09 -5.21 -13.34
C ILE A 141 34.50 -6.05 -14.54
N LYS A 142 34.65 -5.43 -15.72
CA LYS A 142 34.88 -6.18 -16.98
C LYS A 142 36.29 -6.77 -17.15
N GLY A 143 37.28 -6.38 -16.34
CA GLY A 143 38.66 -6.82 -16.49
C GLY A 143 39.40 -6.07 -17.60
N THR A 144 39.06 -4.81 -17.86
CA THR A 144 39.69 -3.93 -18.85
C THR A 144 40.72 -3.01 -18.22
N VAL A 145 41.46 -2.29 -19.05
CA VAL A 145 42.35 -1.19 -18.57
C VAL A 145 41.44 -0.02 -18.11
N ASP A 146 41.80 0.66 -17.04
CA ASP A 146 41.07 1.79 -16.47
C ASP A 146 39.70 1.42 -15.86
N GLU A 147 39.67 0.46 -15.00
CA GLU A 147 38.46 0.05 -14.25
C GLU A 147 38.24 0.85 -12.98
N ALA A 148 36.95 0.92 -12.54
CA ALA A 148 36.64 1.33 -11.17
C ALA A 148 37.29 0.41 -10.15
N LYS A 149 37.83 0.97 -9.08
CA LYS A 149 38.63 0.24 -8.11
C LYS A 149 38.09 0.31 -6.71
N TRP A 150 38.18 -0.80 -6.01
CA TRP A 150 37.91 -0.82 -4.58
C TRP A 150 39.06 -0.11 -3.84
N ASP A 151 38.70 0.86 -3.00
CA ASP A 151 39.62 1.55 -2.14
C ASP A 151 38.95 2.06 -0.87
N VAL A 152 39.78 2.42 0.12
CA VAL A 152 39.32 2.88 1.43
C VAL A 152 38.36 4.06 1.33
N PHE A 153 37.30 4.02 2.13
CA PHE A 153 36.33 5.10 2.29
C PHE A 153 36.48 5.76 3.68
N ILE A 154 36.08 5.06 4.75
CA ILE A 154 36.16 5.55 6.15
C ILE A 154 36.66 4.41 7.02
N GLY A 155 37.71 4.68 7.81
CA GLY A 155 38.34 3.66 8.64
C GLY A 155 38.84 2.51 7.79
N SER A 156 38.33 1.29 8.00
CA SER A 156 38.66 0.10 7.23
C SER A 156 37.58 -0.27 6.19
N THR A 157 36.58 0.56 5.99
CA THR A 157 35.54 0.32 4.96
C THR A 157 36.05 0.73 3.59
N ALA A 158 35.54 0.10 2.55
CA ALA A 158 35.91 0.37 1.16
C ALA A 158 34.68 0.57 0.28
N LEU A 159 34.84 1.37 -0.76
CA LEU A 159 33.85 1.56 -1.84
C LEU A 159 34.50 1.31 -3.20
N LEU A 160 33.67 1.13 -4.21
CA LEU A 160 34.08 1.10 -5.59
C LEU A 160 34.14 2.54 -6.12
N TRP A 161 35.34 3.02 -6.46
CA TRP A 161 35.60 4.39 -6.89
C TRP A 161 35.70 4.50 -8.39
N PHE A 162 35.00 5.50 -8.95
CA PHE A 162 35.04 5.91 -10.34
C PHE A 162 35.90 7.19 -10.43
N GLU A 163 37.06 7.07 -11.06
CA GLU A 163 38.02 8.16 -11.18
C GLU A 163 37.45 9.24 -12.15
N ASN A 164 37.82 10.50 -11.89
CA ASN A 164 37.49 11.58 -12.82
C ASN A 164 38.21 11.41 -14.18
N ASN A 165 37.68 11.99 -15.23
CA ASN A 165 38.24 11.94 -16.60
C ASN A 165 38.37 10.51 -17.18
N LYS A 166 37.68 9.51 -16.62
CA LYS A 166 37.69 8.14 -17.10
C LYS A 166 36.26 7.63 -17.28
N SER A 167 36.03 6.92 -18.37
CA SER A 167 34.76 6.22 -18.58
C SER A 167 34.83 4.81 -17.99
N GLN A 168 34.73 4.73 -16.68
CA GLN A 168 34.75 3.47 -15.94
C GLN A 168 33.35 2.93 -15.79
N ASP A 169 33.18 1.62 -15.91
CA ASP A 169 31.88 0.98 -15.89
C ASP A 169 31.82 -0.27 -15.00
N VAL A 170 30.59 -0.61 -14.63
CA VAL A 170 30.22 -1.89 -14.03
C VAL A 170 29.02 -2.47 -14.75
N VAL A 171 28.90 -3.79 -14.76
CA VAL A 171 27.78 -4.50 -15.37
C VAL A 171 27.08 -5.38 -14.34
N PHE A 172 25.78 -5.52 -14.51
CA PHE A 172 24.93 -6.34 -13.65
C PHE A 172 23.66 -6.75 -14.37
N THR A 173 22.95 -7.69 -13.78
CA THR A 173 21.60 -8.07 -14.19
C THR A 173 20.66 -8.00 -13.02
N LEU A 174 19.41 -7.75 -13.28
CA LEU A 174 18.35 -7.80 -12.28
C LEU A 174 17.10 -8.44 -12.87
N GLN A 175 16.33 -9.10 -12.02
CA GLN A 175 15.06 -9.71 -12.36
C GLN A 175 13.93 -8.94 -11.70
N MET A 176 12.87 -8.64 -12.44
CA MET A 176 11.69 -8.02 -11.86
C MET A 176 10.99 -8.98 -10.89
N PRO A 177 10.70 -8.52 -9.66
CA PRO A 177 10.10 -9.35 -8.63
C PRO A 177 8.62 -9.64 -8.91
N HIS A 178 8.11 -10.73 -8.35
CA HIS A 178 6.72 -11.14 -8.54
C HIS A 178 5.69 -10.19 -7.91
N ALA A 179 6.11 -9.34 -6.98
CA ALA A 179 5.27 -8.29 -6.40
C ALA A 179 5.11 -7.07 -7.33
N TRP A 180 6.00 -6.90 -8.34
CA TRP A 180 5.96 -5.76 -9.24
C TRP A 180 4.63 -5.68 -10.00
N LYS A 181 4.08 -4.47 -10.12
CA LYS A 181 2.93 -4.17 -10.96
C LYS A 181 3.35 -4.18 -12.42
N GLU A 182 3.01 -5.25 -13.11
CA GLU A 182 3.40 -5.47 -14.51
C GLU A 182 3.05 -4.30 -15.41
N GLY A 183 4.02 -3.88 -16.20
CA GLY A 183 3.87 -2.78 -17.15
C GLY A 183 3.94 -1.38 -16.52
N SER A 184 4.13 -1.26 -15.20
CA SER A 184 4.45 0.03 -14.58
C SER A 184 5.91 0.40 -14.82
N ASP A 185 6.18 1.70 -14.84
CA ASP A 185 7.55 2.21 -14.95
C ASP A 185 8.37 1.86 -13.72
N ILE A 186 9.68 1.75 -13.90
CA ILE A 186 10.64 1.64 -12.81
C ILE A 186 11.60 2.84 -12.84
N PHE A 187 12.12 3.23 -11.68
CA PHE A 187 12.88 4.47 -11.52
C PHE A 187 14.24 4.16 -10.87
N PRO A 188 15.31 4.00 -11.67
CA PRO A 188 16.64 3.74 -11.14
C PRO A 188 17.25 4.97 -10.45
N HIS A 189 17.92 4.74 -9.32
CA HIS A 189 18.68 5.72 -8.55
C HIS A 189 20.09 5.25 -8.32
N VAL A 190 21.09 6.13 -8.49
CA VAL A 190 22.47 5.87 -8.10
C VAL A 190 22.75 6.53 -6.76
N HIS A 191 23.11 5.73 -5.78
CA HIS A 191 23.58 6.17 -4.48
C HIS A 191 25.11 6.24 -4.52
N TRP A 192 25.68 7.40 -4.28
CA TRP A 192 27.11 7.63 -4.39
C TRP A 192 27.61 8.70 -3.41
N THR A 193 28.90 8.88 -3.36
CA THR A 193 29.55 9.87 -2.50
C THR A 193 30.77 10.48 -3.17
N THR A 194 31.17 11.64 -2.69
CA THR A 194 32.42 12.31 -3.04
C THR A 194 33.51 12.04 -2.00
N GLY A 195 34.71 12.51 -2.24
CA GLY A 195 35.72 12.63 -1.19
C GLY A 195 37.01 11.84 -1.34
N LYS A 196 37.22 11.22 -2.49
CA LYS A 196 38.54 10.70 -2.85
C LYS A 196 39.14 11.56 -3.96
N ASN A 197 40.42 11.91 -3.81
CA ASN A 197 41.20 12.74 -4.74
C ASN A 197 40.59 14.13 -5.05
N GLY A 198 39.55 14.55 -4.35
CA GLY A 198 38.96 15.87 -4.45
C GLY A 198 39.51 16.83 -3.40
N SER A 199 39.52 18.10 -3.67
CA SER A 199 40.06 19.16 -2.81
C SER A 199 39.13 19.59 -1.69
N GLY A 200 38.53 18.67 -0.97
CA GLY A 200 37.73 18.97 0.24
C GLY A 200 36.24 19.27 0.00
N SER A 201 35.90 19.96 -1.05
CA SER A 201 34.50 20.21 -1.46
C SER A 201 34.47 20.44 -2.98
N ALA A 202 33.39 20.01 -3.64
CA ALA A 202 33.17 20.39 -5.03
C ALA A 202 32.59 21.80 -5.10
N PRO A 203 33.03 22.67 -6.04
CA PRO A 203 32.31 23.91 -6.30
C PRO A 203 30.85 23.63 -6.64
N GLY A 204 29.95 24.51 -6.21
CA GLY A 204 28.51 24.29 -6.33
C GLY A 204 27.93 24.21 -7.75
N SER A 205 28.78 24.26 -8.77
CA SER A 205 28.42 24.07 -10.19
C SER A 205 28.94 22.78 -10.78
N ASP A 206 29.82 22.05 -10.10
CA ASP A 206 30.39 20.81 -10.64
C ASP A 206 29.37 19.67 -10.59
N THR A 207 29.35 18.87 -11.64
CA THR A 207 28.38 17.78 -11.80
C THR A 207 29.12 16.44 -11.96
N VAL A 208 28.52 15.41 -11.37
CA VAL A 208 28.84 14.01 -11.70
C VAL A 208 27.73 13.51 -12.62
N GLU A 209 28.09 12.99 -13.77
CA GLU A 209 27.15 12.43 -14.74
C GLU A 209 27.19 10.91 -14.70
N TRP A 210 26.05 10.32 -14.30
CA TRP A 210 25.82 8.89 -14.33
C TRP A 210 25.00 8.49 -15.54
N ASN A 211 25.37 7.36 -16.15
CA ASN A 211 24.72 6.77 -17.31
C ASN A 211 24.36 5.32 -17.02
N LEU A 212 23.10 4.98 -17.19
CA LEU A 212 22.60 3.60 -17.15
C LEU A 212 22.20 3.17 -18.56
N GLU A 213 23.00 2.28 -19.14
CA GLU A 213 22.68 1.56 -20.38
C GLU A 213 22.02 0.24 -20.01
N TYR A 214 20.89 -0.06 -20.62
CA TYR A 214 20.12 -1.27 -20.33
C TYR A 214 19.45 -1.87 -21.55
N SER A 215 19.19 -3.19 -21.48
CA SER A 215 18.28 -3.91 -22.37
C SER A 215 17.33 -4.73 -21.50
N TRP A 216 16.03 -4.70 -21.77
CA TRP A 216 14.98 -5.33 -20.96
C TRP A 216 14.13 -6.27 -21.79
N ALA A 217 14.03 -7.55 -21.37
CA ALA A 217 13.22 -8.57 -22.02
C ALA A 217 12.37 -9.34 -21.02
N SER A 218 11.12 -9.62 -21.38
CA SER A 218 10.27 -10.59 -20.70
C SER A 218 10.68 -12.02 -21.05
N VAL A 219 10.20 -13.00 -20.30
CA VAL A 219 10.44 -14.41 -20.59
C VAL A 219 9.91 -14.74 -22.00
N GLY A 220 10.76 -15.31 -22.84
CA GLY A 220 10.43 -15.63 -24.24
C GLY A 220 10.62 -14.49 -25.25
N GLU A 221 10.92 -13.27 -24.80
CA GLU A 221 11.28 -12.16 -25.69
C GLU A 221 12.77 -12.17 -26.07
N VAL A 222 13.07 -11.66 -27.24
CA VAL A 222 14.45 -11.33 -27.64
C VAL A 222 14.84 -10.02 -27.00
N PHE A 223 16.03 -9.94 -26.39
CA PHE A 223 16.55 -8.68 -25.85
C PHE A 223 16.67 -7.64 -26.98
N PRO A 224 16.02 -6.47 -26.82
CA PRO A 224 16.15 -5.39 -27.78
C PRO A 224 17.54 -4.72 -27.73
N GLY A 225 17.81 -3.82 -28.65
CA GLY A 225 18.97 -2.92 -28.55
C GLY A 225 18.96 -2.13 -27.25
N THR A 226 20.15 -1.69 -26.81
CA THR A 226 20.30 -0.95 -25.56
C THR A 226 19.72 0.46 -25.63
N THR A 227 19.20 0.93 -24.49
CA THR A 227 18.80 2.31 -24.23
C THR A 227 19.69 2.89 -23.15
N ILE A 228 19.99 4.20 -23.22
CA ILE A 228 20.82 4.88 -22.22
C ILE A 228 20.01 6.00 -21.56
N ASN A 229 19.91 5.93 -20.25
CA ASN A 229 19.44 7.02 -19.40
C ASN A 229 20.64 7.77 -18.82
N THR A 230 20.74 9.05 -19.11
CA THR A 230 21.84 9.92 -18.65
C THR A 230 21.28 10.98 -17.70
N LYS A 231 21.90 11.14 -16.54
CA LYS A 231 21.59 12.21 -15.59
C LYS A 231 22.83 12.74 -14.91
N SER A 232 22.92 14.06 -14.86
CA SER A 232 23.92 14.78 -14.08
C SER A 232 23.31 15.27 -12.78
N THR A 233 23.98 15.03 -11.69
CA THR A 233 23.64 15.65 -10.41
C THR A 233 24.71 16.67 -10.10
N VAL A 234 24.26 17.90 -9.84
CA VAL A 234 25.15 18.93 -9.30
C VAL A 234 25.69 18.37 -7.99
N ALA A 235 27.00 18.28 -7.91
CA ALA A 235 27.69 17.89 -6.70
C ALA A 235 27.57 19.02 -5.65
N ALA A 236 26.39 19.61 -5.53
CA ALA A 236 26.08 20.68 -4.60
C ALA A 236 24.76 20.37 -3.90
N PRO A 237 24.75 19.76 -2.78
CA PRO A 237 23.58 19.80 -1.95
C PRO A 237 23.65 20.97 -0.97
N ASN A 238 22.54 21.37 -0.59
CA ASN A 238 21.97 22.11 0.53
C ASN A 238 22.84 22.56 1.72
N THR A 239 24.13 22.75 1.59
CA THR A 239 24.95 23.38 2.65
C THR A 239 24.81 24.89 2.68
N GLY A 240 24.00 25.47 1.74
CA GLY A 240 23.80 26.92 1.68
C GLY A 240 24.99 27.69 1.10
N ASP A 241 26.12 27.07 0.92
CA ASP A 241 27.37 27.63 0.39
C ASP A 241 27.74 27.09 -1.01
N GLY A 242 26.95 26.15 -1.53
CA GLY A 242 27.15 25.60 -2.87
C GLY A 242 28.22 24.53 -3.00
N HIS A 243 28.62 23.92 -1.89
CA HIS A 243 29.61 22.83 -1.86
C HIS A 243 29.02 21.50 -1.41
N VAL A 244 29.41 20.39 -2.04
CA VAL A 244 29.19 19.04 -1.49
C VAL A 244 30.23 18.79 -0.40
N ALA A 245 29.76 18.50 0.80
CA ALA A 245 30.65 18.06 1.85
C ALA A 245 31.33 16.73 1.45
N LEU A 246 32.59 16.57 1.79
CA LEU A 246 33.28 15.29 1.60
C LEU A 246 32.52 14.15 2.28
N LYS A 247 32.35 13.04 1.56
CA LYS A 247 31.69 11.82 2.05
C LYS A 247 30.19 11.99 2.33
N GLU A 248 29.57 12.96 1.68
CA GLU A 248 28.12 13.11 1.71
C GLU A 248 27.46 12.02 0.87
N HIS A 249 26.35 11.47 1.36
CA HIS A 249 25.53 10.54 0.59
C HIS A 249 24.66 11.33 -0.40
N VAL A 250 24.88 11.11 -1.69
CA VAL A 250 24.17 11.75 -2.80
C VAL A 250 23.34 10.71 -3.55
N ILE A 251 22.16 11.11 -4.01
CA ILE A 251 21.29 10.30 -4.87
C ILE A 251 21.15 10.99 -6.23
N THR A 252 21.39 10.24 -7.30
CA THR A 252 21.12 10.67 -8.67
C THR A 252 19.97 9.85 -9.25
N PRO A 253 18.74 10.41 -9.37
CA PRO A 253 17.66 9.76 -10.09
C PRO A 253 17.95 9.71 -11.58
N LEU A 254 17.91 8.51 -12.20
CA LEU A 254 18.21 8.32 -13.62
C LEU A 254 16.98 8.43 -14.54
N GLY A 255 15.85 8.89 -14.00
CA GLY A 255 14.58 8.99 -14.74
C GLY A 255 13.81 7.67 -14.75
N SER A 256 12.78 7.58 -15.58
CA SER A 256 11.96 6.36 -15.68
C SER A 256 12.49 5.42 -16.77
N ILE A 257 12.28 4.14 -16.55
CA ILE A 257 12.37 3.09 -17.56
C ILE A 257 10.95 2.58 -17.76
N ALA A 258 10.43 2.70 -18.97
CA ALA A 258 9.05 2.34 -19.28
C ALA A 258 8.82 0.83 -19.16
N GLY A 259 7.88 0.44 -18.30
CA GLY A 259 7.44 -0.95 -18.17
C GLY A 259 6.50 -1.41 -19.29
N THR A 260 6.07 -0.48 -20.16
CA THR A 260 5.29 -0.76 -21.37
C THR A 260 5.96 -0.09 -22.55
N PHE A 261 6.33 -0.86 -23.56
CA PHE A 261 6.96 -0.36 -24.78
C PHE A 261 6.13 -0.78 -26.00
N GLU A 262 5.78 0.19 -26.87
CA GLU A 262 4.92 -0.03 -28.04
C GLU A 262 3.62 -0.80 -27.74
N GLY A 263 3.03 -0.57 -26.55
CA GLY A 263 1.82 -1.23 -26.10
C GLY A 263 2.03 -2.64 -25.55
N VAL A 264 3.25 -3.15 -25.52
CA VAL A 264 3.61 -4.46 -24.93
C VAL A 264 4.11 -4.23 -23.50
N LYS A 265 3.42 -4.82 -22.54
CA LYS A 265 3.81 -4.78 -21.12
C LYS A 265 4.98 -5.72 -20.87
N LYS A 266 5.97 -5.27 -20.11
CA LYS A 266 6.93 -6.17 -19.48
C LYS A 266 6.23 -6.93 -18.34
N THR A 267 6.59 -8.20 -18.22
CA THR A 267 5.97 -9.12 -17.25
C THR A 267 6.90 -9.42 -16.08
N LEU A 268 6.36 -10.03 -15.03
CA LEU A 268 7.18 -10.50 -13.92
C LEU A 268 8.22 -11.53 -14.41
N SER A 269 9.26 -11.73 -13.62
CA SER A 269 10.44 -12.53 -14.02
C SER A 269 11.19 -12.01 -15.26
N SER A 270 10.82 -10.86 -15.81
CA SER A 270 11.60 -10.21 -16.88
C SER A 270 12.97 -9.78 -16.37
N MET A 271 13.95 -9.75 -17.28
CA MET A 271 15.35 -9.49 -16.95
C MET A 271 15.84 -8.19 -17.59
N LEU A 272 16.53 -7.38 -16.79
CA LEU A 272 17.35 -6.28 -17.31
C LEU A 272 18.82 -6.70 -17.29
N VAL A 273 19.50 -6.39 -18.39
CA VAL A 273 20.95 -6.45 -18.50
C VAL A 273 21.47 -5.02 -18.54
N CYS A 274 22.30 -4.64 -17.58
CA CYS A 274 22.65 -3.26 -17.31
C CYS A 274 24.15 -3.01 -17.31
N ARG A 275 24.50 -1.78 -17.69
CA ARG A 275 25.81 -1.18 -17.53
C ARG A 275 25.66 0.20 -16.90
N LEU A 276 26.28 0.40 -15.74
CA LEU A 276 26.35 1.72 -15.10
C LEU A 276 27.74 2.27 -15.30
N TYR A 277 27.85 3.55 -15.73
CA TYR A 277 29.13 4.21 -15.87
C TYR A 277 29.05 5.70 -15.56
N ARG A 278 30.17 6.24 -15.08
CA ARG A 278 30.38 7.67 -14.93
C ARG A 278 30.92 8.24 -16.25
N SER A 279 30.47 9.43 -16.64
CA SER A 279 30.97 10.13 -17.83
C SER A 279 32.39 10.63 -17.58
N ALA A 280 33.29 10.40 -18.55
CA ALA A 280 34.64 10.96 -18.54
C ALA A 280 34.67 12.49 -18.76
N SER A 281 33.56 13.07 -19.18
CA SER A 281 33.42 14.50 -19.52
C SER A 281 32.60 15.29 -18.51
N ASP A 282 32.26 14.71 -17.36
CA ASP A 282 31.61 15.47 -16.29
C ASP A 282 32.57 16.51 -15.69
N SER A 283 32.03 17.49 -14.98
CA SER A 283 32.86 18.62 -14.49
C SER A 283 33.45 18.38 -13.11
N TYR A 284 33.02 17.33 -12.39
CA TYR A 284 33.55 17.07 -11.05
C TYR A 284 34.96 16.49 -11.10
N GLY A 285 35.95 17.26 -10.62
CA GLY A 285 37.37 16.91 -10.67
C GLY A 285 37.81 15.85 -9.64
N GLY A 286 36.93 15.34 -8.80
CA GLY A 286 37.25 14.29 -7.82
C GLY A 286 36.64 12.93 -8.22
N ASP A 287 36.98 11.89 -7.48
CA ASP A 287 36.46 10.56 -7.69
C ASP A 287 35.06 10.43 -7.04
N ALA A 288 34.19 9.65 -7.68
CA ALA A 288 32.86 9.29 -7.17
C ALA A 288 32.85 7.86 -6.65
N GLY A 289 32.50 7.69 -5.37
CA GLY A 289 32.39 6.38 -4.74
C GLY A 289 30.96 5.84 -4.84
N LEU A 290 30.78 4.71 -5.49
CA LEU A 290 29.48 4.06 -5.63
C LEU A 290 29.10 3.34 -4.34
N LEU A 291 27.91 3.64 -3.81
CA LEU A 291 27.32 3.00 -2.64
C LEU A 291 26.35 1.88 -3.05
N GLU A 292 25.43 2.19 -3.97
CA GLU A 292 24.41 1.25 -4.43
C GLU A 292 23.78 1.79 -5.73
N ILE A 293 23.19 0.94 -6.54
CA ILE A 293 22.15 1.30 -7.49
C ILE A 293 20.90 0.54 -7.12
N ASP A 294 19.77 1.21 -7.06
CA ASP A 294 18.45 0.61 -6.86
C ASP A 294 17.47 0.98 -7.94
N PHE A 295 16.34 0.28 -7.97
CA PHE A 295 15.25 0.50 -8.92
C PHE A 295 13.95 0.57 -8.13
N HIS A 296 13.44 1.77 -7.97
CA HIS A 296 12.17 2.03 -7.32
C HIS A 296 11.02 1.54 -8.20
N TYR A 297 10.15 0.66 -7.71
CA TYR A 297 9.09 0.03 -8.47
C TYR A 297 7.78 -0.06 -7.69
N GLU A 298 6.65 -0.09 -8.42
CA GLU A 298 5.32 -0.17 -7.84
C GLU A 298 4.91 -1.63 -7.57
N ILE A 299 4.34 -1.89 -6.38
CA ILE A 299 3.82 -3.18 -5.93
C ILE A 299 2.30 -3.16 -6.00
N ASP A 300 1.70 -4.15 -6.66
CA ASP A 300 0.25 -4.36 -6.70
C ASP A 300 -0.23 -5.68 -6.06
N SER A 301 0.69 -6.48 -5.53
CA SER A 301 0.40 -7.72 -4.81
C SER A 301 1.58 -8.10 -3.90
N ASP A 302 1.39 -9.04 -3.01
CA ASP A 302 2.48 -9.63 -2.20
C ASP A 302 3.33 -10.66 -2.96
N GLY A 303 3.04 -10.85 -4.25
CA GLY A 303 3.77 -11.75 -5.13
C GLY A 303 2.88 -12.52 -6.09
N SER A 304 3.37 -13.61 -6.61
CA SER A 304 2.66 -14.53 -7.50
C SER A 304 2.93 -15.97 -7.09
N ARG A 305 1.94 -16.84 -7.22
CA ARG A 305 2.09 -18.29 -7.05
C ARG A 305 2.54 -18.98 -8.34
N GLN A 306 2.47 -18.27 -9.44
CA GLN A 306 2.92 -18.73 -10.74
C GLN A 306 4.30 -18.16 -11.05
N GLU A 307 5.09 -18.90 -11.81
CA GLU A 307 6.47 -18.51 -12.14
C GLU A 307 6.54 -17.32 -13.11
N TYR A 308 5.55 -17.22 -14.01
CA TYR A 308 5.57 -16.24 -15.11
C TYR A 308 4.30 -15.39 -15.22
N THR A 309 3.32 -15.60 -14.36
CA THR A 309 2.04 -14.87 -14.38
C THR A 309 1.58 -14.53 -12.97
N LYS A 310 0.85 -13.43 -12.84
CA LYS A 310 0.13 -13.08 -11.60
C LYS A 310 -1.19 -13.82 -11.49
#